data_9eede4dd730236ea1ec5662d7e51333b
#
_entry.id   9eede4dd730236ea1ec5662d7e51333b
#
_cell.length_a   1.000
_cell.length_b   1.000
_cell.length_c   1.000
_cell.angle_alpha   90.00
_cell.angle_beta   90.00
_cell.angle_gamma   90.00
#
_symmetry.space_group_name_H-M   'P 1'
#
loop_
_entity.id
_entity.type
_entity.pdbx_description
1 polymer ?
#
loop_
_entity_poly.entity_id
_entity_poly.type
_entity_poly.pdbx_seq_one_letter_code
_entity_poly.pdbx_strand_id
1 'polypeptide(L)'
;MSQYILRLDDASDYMDVKKWQRMEELLDQYGIKPLVGVIPDNRDSSLTDTYEQDPEFWDKTARWKEKGWELALHGCYHKYTTKEGGINPVNQRSEFAGVPLDKQKEMIRHGVDVLKGHDIEPKVFFAPSHTFDENTLVALKEESDIRIISDTIANDVYFENDFYFIPQQSGRVRKLPFKVVTFCYHPNMMKDEDFEELEIFLKGRHSNFASVQDMKLKER
;
A
#
# COMPACT_ATOMS: atom_id res chain seq x y z
N MET A 1 -12.11 13.31 16.63
CA MET A 1 -12.00 13.51 15.16
C MET A 1 -11.31 12.29 14.60
N SER A 2 -11.67 11.85 13.38
CA SER A 2 -10.99 10.74 12.71
C SER A 2 -9.57 11.15 12.31
N GLN A 3 -8.63 10.23 12.45
CA GLN A 3 -7.30 10.34 11.87
C GLN A 3 -7.33 9.68 10.48
N TYR A 4 -6.79 10.36 9.49
CA TYR A 4 -6.76 9.88 8.11
C TYR A 4 -5.37 9.42 7.70
N ILE A 5 -5.31 8.37 6.91
CA ILE A 5 -4.11 7.91 6.22
C ILE A 5 -4.40 7.91 4.73
N LEU A 6 -3.48 8.39 3.94
CA LEU A 6 -3.53 8.25 2.50
C LEU A 6 -2.63 7.09 2.08
N ARG A 7 -3.17 6.13 1.35
CA ARG A 7 -2.45 5.01 0.77
C ARG A 7 -2.53 5.09 -0.75
N LEU A 8 -1.39 4.91 -1.40
CA LEU A 8 -1.26 4.87 -2.85
C LEU A 8 -0.78 3.49 -3.25
N ASP A 9 -1.58 2.78 -4.04
CA ASP A 9 -1.29 1.43 -4.49
C ASP A 9 -0.68 1.44 -5.91
N ASP A 10 -0.03 0.35 -6.28
CA ASP A 10 0.49 0.03 -7.63
C ASP A 10 1.64 0.92 -8.12
N ALA A 11 2.52 1.39 -7.21
CA ALA A 11 3.77 2.01 -7.61
C ALA A 11 4.74 0.96 -8.15
N SER A 12 5.20 1.11 -9.37
CA SER A 12 6.21 0.25 -9.99
C SER A 12 6.91 0.98 -11.13
N ASP A 13 7.92 0.37 -11.67
CA ASP A 13 8.60 0.85 -12.89
C ASP A 13 7.68 0.85 -14.14
N TYR A 14 6.49 0.25 -14.06
CA TYR A 14 5.42 0.33 -15.05
C TYR A 14 4.21 1.05 -14.44
N MET A 15 4.21 2.39 -14.51
CA MET A 15 3.15 3.23 -13.94
C MET A 15 2.87 4.46 -14.82
N ASP A 16 1.72 5.10 -14.64
CA ASP A 16 1.44 6.41 -15.25
C ASP A 16 2.26 7.51 -14.57
N VAL A 17 3.47 7.74 -15.06
CA VAL A 17 4.42 8.71 -14.51
C VAL A 17 3.81 10.09 -14.30
N LYS A 18 2.95 10.57 -15.24
CA LYS A 18 2.32 11.89 -15.17
C LYS A 18 1.32 11.99 -14.02
N LYS A 19 0.51 10.95 -13.83
CA LYS A 19 -0.48 10.91 -12.74
C LYS A 19 0.21 10.77 -11.39
N TRP A 20 1.27 9.96 -11.30
CA TRP A 20 2.07 9.85 -10.08
C TRP A 20 2.76 11.18 -9.73
N GLN A 21 3.32 11.88 -10.72
CA GLN A 21 3.88 13.22 -10.49
C GLN A 21 2.80 14.20 -10.02
N ARG A 22 1.63 14.22 -10.67
CA ARG A 22 0.51 15.07 -10.22
C ARG A 22 0.06 14.75 -8.80
N MET A 23 0.03 13.48 -8.43
CA MET A 23 -0.27 13.06 -7.05
C MET A 23 0.80 13.58 -6.08
N GLU A 24 2.07 13.41 -6.41
CA GLU A 24 3.19 13.89 -5.59
C GLU A 24 3.10 15.42 -5.37
N GLU A 25 2.92 16.20 -6.43
CA GLU A 25 2.77 17.66 -6.36
C GLU A 25 1.57 18.07 -5.49
N LEU A 26 0.44 17.39 -5.63
CA LEU A 26 -0.75 17.63 -4.81
C LEU A 26 -0.47 17.36 -3.33
N LEU A 27 0.17 16.24 -3.00
CA LEU A 27 0.43 15.87 -1.62
C LEU A 27 1.51 16.76 -0.98
N ASP A 28 2.53 17.18 -1.73
CA ASP A 28 3.55 18.12 -1.28
C ASP A 28 2.93 19.48 -0.92
N GLN A 29 1.97 19.97 -1.72
CA GLN A 29 1.26 21.23 -1.45
C GLN A 29 0.56 21.22 -0.09
N TYR A 30 0.07 20.07 0.38
CA TYR A 30 -0.64 19.95 1.65
C TYR A 30 0.20 19.31 2.77
N GLY A 31 1.46 19.00 2.51
CA GLY A 31 2.37 18.36 3.47
C GLY A 31 1.95 16.94 3.86
N ILE A 32 1.25 16.21 2.96
CA ILE A 32 0.79 14.85 3.21
C ILE A 32 1.89 13.85 2.89
N LYS A 33 2.13 12.93 3.82
CA LYS A 33 3.08 11.83 3.68
C LYS A 33 2.30 10.51 3.54
N PRO A 34 2.11 10.00 2.32
CA PRO A 34 1.34 8.79 2.10
C PRO A 34 2.09 7.52 2.49
N LEU A 35 1.33 6.44 2.61
CA LEU A 35 1.81 5.07 2.54
C LEU A 35 1.77 4.64 1.07
N VAL A 36 2.89 4.24 0.49
CA VAL A 36 2.99 3.85 -0.92
C VAL A 36 3.27 2.36 -1.04
N GLY A 37 2.41 1.65 -1.73
CA GLY A 37 2.62 0.24 -2.09
C GLY A 37 3.50 0.11 -3.31
N VAL A 38 4.70 -0.40 -3.10
CA VAL A 38 5.66 -0.66 -4.17
C VAL A 38 5.56 -2.13 -4.58
N ILE A 39 5.37 -2.39 -5.88
CA ILE A 39 5.44 -3.72 -6.48
C ILE A 39 6.90 -3.98 -6.85
N PRO A 40 7.59 -4.93 -6.19
CA PRO A 40 9.04 -5.11 -6.37
C PRO A 40 9.45 -5.65 -7.75
N ASP A 41 8.67 -6.59 -8.28
CA ASP A 41 8.94 -7.30 -9.55
C ASP A 41 7.62 -7.41 -10.32
N ASN A 42 7.19 -6.28 -10.91
CA ASN A 42 5.87 -6.18 -11.52
C ASN A 42 5.75 -7.08 -12.75
N ARG A 43 4.80 -8.03 -12.71
CA ARG A 43 4.45 -8.95 -13.80
C ARG A 43 2.96 -8.91 -14.14
N ASP A 44 2.28 -7.85 -13.74
CA ASP A 44 0.87 -7.62 -14.08
C ASP A 44 0.78 -7.03 -15.49
N SER A 45 0.25 -7.83 -16.42
CA SER A 45 0.07 -7.41 -17.80
C SER A 45 -0.84 -6.18 -17.95
N SER A 46 -1.73 -5.93 -16.99
CA SER A 46 -2.54 -4.71 -17.02
C SER A 46 -1.72 -3.44 -16.83
N LEU A 47 -0.54 -3.54 -16.22
CA LEU A 47 0.40 -2.44 -16.05
C LEU A 47 1.53 -2.52 -17.08
N THR A 48 2.20 -3.67 -17.21
CA THR A 48 3.37 -3.84 -18.09
C THR A 48 3.06 -3.70 -19.56
N ASP A 49 1.83 -4.03 -20.01
CA ASP A 49 1.38 -3.86 -21.41
C ASP A 49 0.78 -2.47 -21.65
N THR A 50 0.51 -1.69 -20.58
CA THR A 50 -0.14 -0.39 -20.68
C THR A 50 0.84 0.77 -20.58
N TYR A 51 1.86 0.64 -19.73
CA TYR A 51 2.83 1.70 -19.43
C TYR A 51 4.23 1.30 -19.91
N GLU A 52 4.99 2.27 -20.39
CA GLU A 52 6.41 2.09 -20.65
C GLU A 52 7.17 1.96 -19.32
N GLN A 53 8.26 1.19 -19.34
CA GLN A 53 9.13 1.06 -18.16
C GLN A 53 9.82 2.40 -17.88
N ASP A 54 9.67 2.88 -16.67
CA ASP A 54 10.30 4.09 -16.18
C ASP A 54 11.68 3.77 -15.57
N PRO A 55 12.79 4.11 -16.25
CA PRO A 55 14.13 3.83 -15.74
C PRO A 55 14.50 4.63 -14.49
N GLU A 56 13.75 5.71 -14.18
CA GLU A 56 13.97 6.55 -13.01
C GLU A 56 13.10 6.17 -11.80
N PHE A 57 12.37 5.06 -11.89
CA PHE A 57 11.42 4.66 -10.83
C PHE A 57 12.10 4.55 -9.46
N TRP A 58 13.22 3.89 -9.37
CA TRP A 58 13.93 3.71 -8.09
C TRP A 58 14.51 5.02 -7.53
N ASP A 59 14.92 5.94 -8.40
CA ASP A 59 15.31 7.29 -7.98
C ASP A 59 14.10 8.08 -7.44
N LYS A 60 12.90 7.85 -8.00
CA LYS A 60 11.66 8.44 -7.47
C LYS A 60 11.35 7.88 -6.08
N THR A 61 11.47 6.56 -5.87
CA THR A 61 11.23 5.97 -4.54
C THR A 61 12.22 6.49 -3.50
N ALA A 62 13.48 6.70 -3.86
CA ALA A 62 14.47 7.32 -2.97
C ALA A 62 14.05 8.74 -2.56
N ARG A 63 13.61 9.58 -3.51
CA ARG A 63 13.10 10.93 -3.19
C ARG A 63 11.84 10.89 -2.32
N TRP A 64 10.91 9.95 -2.54
CA TRP A 64 9.73 9.79 -1.68
C TRP A 64 10.12 9.44 -0.25
N LYS A 65 11.08 8.54 -0.08
CA LYS A 65 11.64 8.18 1.24
C LYS A 65 12.28 9.40 1.93
N GLU A 66 13.06 10.22 1.21
CA GLU A 66 13.65 11.47 1.74
C GLU A 66 12.58 12.47 2.19
N LYS A 67 11.43 12.53 1.53
CA LYS A 67 10.26 13.32 1.94
C LYS A 67 9.54 12.74 3.17
N GLY A 68 9.92 11.54 3.62
CA GLY A 68 9.31 10.84 4.74
C GLY A 68 8.02 10.10 4.37
N TRP A 69 7.86 9.72 3.09
CA TRP A 69 6.80 8.79 2.67
C TRP A 69 7.15 7.39 3.15
N GLU A 70 6.14 6.62 3.57
CA GLU A 70 6.34 5.21 3.95
C GLU A 70 6.18 4.32 2.73
N LEU A 71 7.23 3.53 2.42
CA LEU A 71 7.25 2.61 1.29
C LEU A 71 7.00 1.19 1.79
N ALA A 72 5.89 0.61 1.36
CA ALA A 72 5.41 -0.70 1.76
C ALA A 72 5.67 -1.75 0.68
N LEU A 73 5.77 -2.99 1.11
CA LEU A 73 5.72 -4.15 0.22
C LEU A 73 4.28 -4.36 -0.27
N HIS A 74 4.02 -4.20 -1.57
CA HIS A 74 2.72 -4.41 -2.20
C HIS A 74 2.74 -5.65 -3.09
N GLY A 75 2.54 -6.79 -2.47
CA GLY A 75 2.72 -8.06 -3.15
C GLY A 75 4.18 -8.34 -3.52
N CYS A 76 4.36 -9.13 -4.56
CA CYS A 76 5.66 -9.43 -5.15
C CYS A 76 5.65 -9.15 -6.65
N TYR A 77 4.76 -9.82 -7.36
CA TYR A 77 4.62 -9.75 -8.82
C TYR A 77 3.35 -9.03 -9.27
N HIS A 78 2.44 -8.73 -8.36
CA HIS A 78 1.09 -8.23 -8.62
C HIS A 78 0.29 -9.15 -9.56
N LYS A 79 0.54 -10.45 -9.50
CA LYS A 79 -0.06 -11.45 -10.39
C LYS A 79 -1.01 -12.37 -9.63
N TYR A 80 -2.29 -12.32 -9.99
CA TYR A 80 -3.31 -13.14 -9.37
C TYR A 80 -3.27 -14.58 -9.89
N THR A 81 -3.13 -15.55 -8.96
CA THR A 81 -2.97 -16.97 -9.28
C THR A 81 -4.07 -17.84 -8.70
N THR A 82 -4.82 -17.33 -7.73
CA THR A 82 -5.94 -18.04 -7.07
C THR A 82 -7.20 -17.19 -7.05
N LYS A 83 -8.32 -17.79 -6.61
CA LYS A 83 -9.61 -17.13 -6.38
C LYS A 83 -9.96 -17.04 -4.89
N GLU A 84 -9.01 -17.38 -4.03
CA GLU A 84 -9.21 -17.37 -2.58
C GLU A 84 -9.16 -15.94 -2.02
N GLY A 85 -10.07 -15.65 -1.09
CA GLY A 85 -10.11 -14.34 -0.42
C GLY A 85 -9.31 -14.29 0.89
N GLY A 86 -9.06 -15.45 1.50
CA GLY A 86 -8.32 -15.57 2.75
C GLY A 86 -8.98 -14.86 3.94
N ILE A 87 -8.19 -14.16 4.74
CA ILE A 87 -8.64 -13.44 5.97
C ILE A 87 -9.54 -12.25 5.61
N ASN A 88 -9.26 -11.58 4.49
CA ASN A 88 -9.98 -10.38 4.06
C ASN A 88 -10.65 -10.59 2.68
N PRO A 89 -11.76 -11.36 2.62
CA PRO A 89 -12.33 -11.84 1.37
C PRO A 89 -13.16 -10.79 0.61
N VAL A 90 -12.59 -9.62 0.37
CA VAL A 90 -13.23 -8.50 -0.36
C VAL A 90 -13.21 -8.68 -1.87
N ASN A 91 -12.33 -9.56 -2.37
CA ASN A 91 -12.21 -9.91 -3.78
C ASN A 91 -12.05 -11.43 -3.96
N GLN A 92 -12.37 -11.92 -5.19
CA GLN A 92 -12.21 -13.33 -5.59
C GLN A 92 -11.02 -13.48 -6.55
N ARG A 93 -9.90 -12.89 -6.19
CA ARG A 93 -8.61 -13.04 -6.88
C ARG A 93 -7.50 -12.74 -5.89
N SER A 94 -6.43 -13.51 -5.91
CA SER A 94 -5.34 -13.31 -4.97
C SER A 94 -3.99 -13.66 -5.59
N GLU A 95 -2.98 -12.92 -5.17
CA GLU A 95 -1.58 -13.26 -5.36
C GLU A 95 -1.10 -14.21 -4.26
N PHE A 96 -1.63 -14.10 -3.04
CA PHE A 96 -1.18 -14.82 -1.85
C PHE A 96 -2.18 -15.85 -1.32
N ALA A 97 -3.42 -15.46 -1.03
CA ALA A 97 -4.37 -16.36 -0.40
C ALA A 97 -4.59 -17.65 -1.23
N GLY A 98 -4.49 -18.81 -0.58
CA GLY A 98 -4.57 -20.12 -1.22
C GLY A 98 -3.31 -20.60 -1.92
N VAL A 99 -2.23 -19.80 -1.91
CA VAL A 99 -0.92 -20.22 -2.41
C VAL A 99 -0.19 -21.03 -1.32
N PRO A 100 0.53 -22.12 -1.64
CA PRO A 100 1.30 -22.87 -0.65
C PRO A 100 2.30 -22.01 0.11
N LEU A 101 2.46 -22.26 1.42
CA LEU A 101 3.32 -21.47 2.31
C LEU A 101 4.74 -21.27 1.78
N ASP A 102 5.39 -22.34 1.29
CA ASP A 102 6.76 -22.24 0.80
C ASP A 102 6.87 -21.27 -0.40
N LYS A 103 5.84 -21.23 -1.26
CA LYS A 103 5.77 -20.28 -2.36
C LYS A 103 5.55 -18.85 -1.88
N GLN A 104 4.69 -18.65 -0.89
CA GLN A 104 4.51 -17.33 -0.29
C GLN A 104 5.80 -16.83 0.37
N LYS A 105 6.56 -17.70 1.06
CA LYS A 105 7.88 -17.37 1.61
C LYS A 105 8.87 -16.95 0.53
N GLU A 106 8.97 -17.73 -0.57
CA GLU A 106 9.82 -17.37 -1.72
C GLU A 106 9.46 -15.97 -2.26
N MET A 107 8.16 -15.68 -2.42
CA MET A 107 7.68 -14.39 -2.92
C MET A 107 7.99 -13.24 -1.96
N ILE A 108 7.71 -13.40 -0.67
CA ILE A 108 8.00 -12.37 0.34
C ILE A 108 9.50 -12.09 0.40
N ARG A 109 10.34 -13.13 0.49
CA ARG A 109 11.80 -12.98 0.50
C ARG A 109 12.28 -12.24 -0.74
N HIS A 110 11.85 -12.66 -1.94
CA HIS A 110 12.23 -12.02 -3.19
C HIS A 110 11.81 -10.54 -3.21
N GLY A 111 10.55 -10.23 -2.87
CA GLY A 111 10.06 -8.84 -2.84
C GLY A 111 10.83 -7.96 -1.85
N VAL A 112 11.11 -8.47 -0.66
CA VAL A 112 11.93 -7.77 0.35
C VAL A 112 13.36 -7.56 -0.13
N ASP A 113 13.98 -8.57 -0.75
CA ASP A 113 15.36 -8.47 -1.26
C ASP A 113 15.46 -7.42 -2.39
N VAL A 114 14.47 -7.37 -3.30
CA VAL A 114 14.43 -6.33 -4.33
C VAL A 114 14.34 -4.94 -3.69
N LEU A 115 13.40 -4.73 -2.75
CA LEU A 115 13.26 -3.43 -2.07
C LEU A 115 14.54 -3.04 -1.31
N LYS A 116 15.15 -3.96 -0.58
CA LYS A 116 16.43 -3.73 0.11
C LYS A 116 17.57 -3.41 -0.85
N GLY A 117 17.59 -4.01 -2.03
CA GLY A 117 18.53 -3.68 -3.10
C GLY A 117 18.46 -2.22 -3.57
N HIS A 118 17.34 -1.53 -3.28
CA HIS A 118 17.11 -0.12 -3.55
C HIS A 118 17.00 0.72 -2.26
N ASP A 119 17.66 0.27 -1.17
CA ASP A 119 17.68 0.96 0.13
C ASP A 119 16.31 1.16 0.78
N ILE A 120 15.32 0.33 0.45
CA ILE A 120 13.99 0.35 1.06
C ILE A 120 13.85 -0.82 2.02
N GLU A 121 13.70 -0.55 3.31
CA GLU A 121 13.40 -1.55 4.34
C GLU A 121 11.90 -1.51 4.69
N PRO A 122 11.06 -2.33 4.04
CA PRO A 122 9.63 -2.25 4.24
C PRO A 122 9.25 -2.67 5.66
N LYS A 123 8.40 -1.88 6.32
CA LYS A 123 7.81 -2.21 7.64
C LYS A 123 6.33 -2.53 7.54
N VAL A 124 5.73 -2.19 6.40
CA VAL A 124 4.31 -2.35 6.10
C VAL A 124 4.14 -3.27 4.91
N PHE A 125 3.12 -4.11 4.96
CA PHE A 125 2.64 -4.94 3.86
C PHE A 125 1.16 -4.69 3.63
N PHE A 126 0.73 -4.76 2.39
CA PHE A 126 -0.65 -4.98 1.99
C PHE A 126 -0.71 -5.73 0.68
N ALA A 127 -1.63 -6.69 0.62
CA ALA A 127 -1.72 -7.59 -0.51
C ALA A 127 -2.41 -6.92 -1.71
N PRO A 128 -1.98 -7.20 -2.96
CA PRO A 128 -2.77 -6.89 -4.14
C PRO A 128 -4.19 -7.45 -4.01
N SER A 129 -5.18 -6.67 -4.46
CA SER A 129 -6.59 -7.03 -4.32
C SER A 129 -7.09 -7.21 -2.88
N HIS A 130 -6.31 -6.80 -1.87
CA HIS A 130 -6.62 -6.90 -0.43
C HIS A 130 -6.76 -8.32 0.12
N THR A 131 -6.27 -9.34 -0.61
CA THR A 131 -6.51 -10.75 -0.29
C THR A 131 -5.23 -11.46 0.15
N PHE A 132 -5.24 -11.97 1.38
CA PHE A 132 -4.14 -12.69 2.02
C PHE A 132 -4.70 -13.68 3.05
N ASP A 133 -3.89 -14.67 3.49
CA ASP A 133 -4.30 -15.72 4.42
C ASP A 133 -3.30 -15.88 5.58
N GLU A 134 -3.54 -16.86 6.45
CA GLU A 134 -2.67 -17.17 7.59
C GLU A 134 -1.25 -17.54 7.14
N ASN A 135 -1.11 -18.22 5.99
CA ASN A 135 0.21 -18.52 5.43
C ASN A 135 0.96 -17.26 5.06
N THR A 136 0.26 -16.21 4.60
CA THR A 136 0.88 -14.91 4.31
C THR A 136 1.47 -14.29 5.58
N LEU A 137 0.74 -14.35 6.70
CA LEU A 137 1.25 -13.86 7.99
C LEU A 137 2.47 -14.65 8.46
N VAL A 138 2.45 -15.98 8.30
CA VAL A 138 3.60 -16.84 8.61
C VAL A 138 4.80 -16.48 7.73
N ALA A 139 4.59 -16.35 6.42
CA ALA A 139 5.64 -16.01 5.47
C ALA A 139 6.27 -14.63 5.80
N LEU A 140 5.46 -13.63 6.09
CA LEU A 140 5.94 -12.30 6.51
C LEU A 140 6.78 -12.36 7.79
N LYS A 141 6.37 -13.16 8.78
CA LYS A 141 7.12 -13.31 10.05
C LYS A 141 8.47 -13.96 9.85
N GLU A 142 8.56 -14.96 8.99
CA GLU A 142 9.75 -15.77 8.82
C GLU A 142 10.75 -15.16 7.82
N GLU A 143 10.27 -14.41 6.83
CA GLU A 143 11.09 -13.91 5.73
C GLU A 143 11.31 -12.39 5.77
N SER A 144 10.77 -11.69 6.77
CA SER A 144 10.88 -10.23 6.86
C SER A 144 10.74 -9.68 8.28
N ASP A 145 11.07 -8.37 8.43
CA ASP A 145 10.79 -7.58 9.64
C ASP A 145 9.46 -6.83 9.56
N ILE A 146 8.61 -7.14 8.59
CA ILE A 146 7.30 -6.52 8.44
C ILE A 146 6.37 -6.99 9.57
N ARG A 147 5.79 -6.04 10.32
CA ARG A 147 4.84 -6.31 11.40
C ARG A 147 3.62 -5.40 11.35
N ILE A 148 3.42 -4.70 10.25
CA ILE A 148 2.25 -3.85 10.01
C ILE A 148 1.56 -4.30 8.74
N ILE A 149 0.26 -4.55 8.82
CA ILE A 149 -0.63 -4.84 7.68
C ILE A 149 -1.56 -3.64 7.48
N SER A 150 -1.54 -3.04 6.28
CA SER A 150 -2.49 -1.97 5.96
C SER A 150 -3.66 -2.53 5.16
N ASP A 151 -4.55 -3.24 5.86
CA ASP A 151 -5.75 -3.83 5.28
C ASP A 151 -6.78 -4.19 6.36
N THR A 152 -7.89 -4.83 5.96
CA THR A 152 -9.05 -5.17 6.77
C THR A 152 -9.98 -3.99 7.06
N ILE A 153 -11.09 -4.23 7.76
CA ILE A 153 -12.06 -3.20 8.15
C ILE A 153 -12.22 -3.22 9.66
N ALA A 154 -11.83 -2.12 10.30
CA ALA A 154 -11.97 -1.93 11.74
C ALA A 154 -12.22 -0.45 12.07
N ASN A 155 -12.59 -0.17 13.33
CA ASN A 155 -12.78 1.20 13.81
C ASN A 155 -11.46 1.94 14.11
N ASP A 156 -10.42 1.19 14.49
CA ASP A 156 -9.14 1.69 14.99
C ASP A 156 -8.04 0.69 14.62
N VAL A 157 -6.79 1.08 14.75
CA VAL A 157 -5.67 0.15 14.68
C VAL A 157 -5.84 -0.93 15.75
N TYR A 158 -5.55 -2.18 15.41
CA TYR A 158 -5.58 -3.29 16.35
C TYR A 158 -4.35 -4.18 16.17
N PHE A 159 -4.08 -5.00 17.18
CA PHE A 159 -2.97 -5.95 17.20
C PHE A 159 -3.53 -7.37 17.27
N GLU A 160 -3.12 -8.22 16.34
CA GLU A 160 -3.54 -9.61 16.25
C GLU A 160 -2.47 -10.44 15.53
N ASN A 161 -2.25 -11.70 15.93
CA ASN A 161 -1.28 -12.60 15.32
C ASN A 161 0.14 -12.02 15.19
N ASP A 162 0.59 -11.19 16.15
CA ASP A 162 1.87 -10.46 16.16
C ASP A 162 2.01 -9.37 15.09
N PHE A 163 0.89 -8.91 14.52
CA PHE A 163 0.84 -7.81 13.58
C PHE A 163 -0.04 -6.68 14.09
N TYR A 164 0.35 -5.45 13.77
CA TYR A 164 -0.55 -4.30 13.80
C TYR A 164 -1.32 -4.23 12.49
N PHE A 165 -2.62 -4.09 12.58
CA PHE A 165 -3.50 -3.87 11.45
C PHE A 165 -3.94 -2.42 11.41
N ILE A 166 -3.60 -1.72 10.33
CA ILE A 166 -4.11 -0.39 10.00
C ILE A 166 -5.26 -0.58 9.03
N PRO A 167 -6.52 -0.35 9.45
CA PRO A 167 -7.67 -0.67 8.63
C PRO A 167 -7.76 0.22 7.39
N GLN A 168 -8.26 -0.35 6.27
CA GLN A 168 -8.50 0.35 5.02
C GLN A 168 -9.99 0.25 4.68
N GLN A 169 -10.68 1.39 4.53
CA GLN A 169 -12.15 1.38 4.42
C GLN A 169 -12.70 2.00 3.13
N SER A 170 -11.91 2.75 2.37
CA SER A 170 -12.45 3.44 1.21
C SER A 170 -11.42 3.67 0.11
N GLY A 171 -11.85 3.51 -1.15
CA GLY A 171 -11.09 3.85 -2.34
C GLY A 171 -11.12 5.34 -2.71
N ARG A 172 -11.76 6.19 -1.90
CA ARG A 172 -11.80 7.65 -2.10
C ARG A 172 -12.10 8.38 -0.79
N VAL A 173 -11.75 9.66 -0.74
CA VAL A 173 -11.97 10.50 0.44
C VAL A 173 -13.45 10.71 0.72
N ARG A 174 -13.84 10.54 1.97
CA ARG A 174 -15.17 10.80 2.51
C ARG A 174 -15.16 10.78 4.02
N LYS A 175 -16.18 11.36 4.65
CA LYS A 175 -16.34 11.23 6.11
C LYS A 175 -16.87 9.83 6.44
N LEU A 176 -16.15 9.14 7.32
CA LEU A 176 -16.52 7.82 7.84
C LEU A 176 -16.52 7.85 9.38
N PRO A 177 -17.36 7.05 10.04
CA PRO A 177 -17.51 7.06 11.50
C PRO A 177 -16.47 6.20 12.22
N PHE A 178 -15.23 6.17 11.72
CA PHE A 178 -14.13 5.40 12.30
C PHE A 178 -13.08 6.33 12.91
N LYS A 179 -12.34 5.84 13.89
CA LYS A 179 -11.25 6.59 14.52
C LYS A 179 -10.04 6.74 13.59
N VAL A 180 -9.67 5.65 12.90
CA VAL A 180 -8.63 5.62 11.86
C VAL A 180 -9.28 5.24 10.54
N VAL A 181 -9.01 6.02 9.50
CA VAL A 181 -9.54 5.81 8.15
C VAL A 181 -8.40 5.86 7.15
N THR A 182 -8.18 4.79 6.42
CA THR A 182 -7.26 4.78 5.29
C THR A 182 -8.03 4.89 3.98
N PHE A 183 -7.66 5.89 3.18
CA PHE A 183 -8.13 6.08 1.82
C PHE A 183 -7.10 5.49 0.86
N CYS A 184 -7.50 4.49 0.09
CA CYS A 184 -6.64 3.80 -0.89
C CYS A 184 -6.91 4.35 -2.29
N TYR A 185 -5.92 4.98 -2.89
CA TYR A 185 -5.96 5.45 -4.25
C TYR A 185 -5.01 4.65 -5.14
N HIS A 186 -5.39 4.50 -6.41
CA HIS A 186 -4.56 3.93 -7.46
C HIS A 186 -4.27 5.03 -8.48
N PRO A 187 -3.18 5.79 -8.37
CA PRO A 187 -2.91 6.94 -9.25
C PRO A 187 -3.01 6.59 -10.73
N ASN A 188 -2.56 5.39 -11.12
CA ASN A 188 -2.67 4.89 -12.49
C ASN A 188 -4.10 4.95 -13.05
N MET A 189 -5.10 4.73 -12.20
CA MET A 189 -6.52 4.64 -12.58
C MET A 189 -7.29 5.95 -12.38
N MET A 190 -6.71 6.94 -11.67
CA MET A 190 -7.39 8.20 -11.34
C MET A 190 -7.70 9.02 -12.59
N LYS A 191 -8.84 9.70 -12.54
CA LYS A 191 -9.28 10.71 -13.49
C LYS A 191 -9.12 12.10 -12.89
N ASP A 192 -9.34 13.14 -13.69
CA ASP A 192 -9.24 14.52 -13.22
C ASP A 192 -10.17 14.79 -12.05
N GLU A 193 -11.39 14.26 -12.10
CA GLU A 193 -12.39 14.42 -11.04
C GLU A 193 -11.94 13.81 -9.70
N ASP A 194 -11.20 12.70 -9.73
CA ASP A 194 -10.68 12.04 -8.52
C ASP A 194 -9.61 12.91 -7.84
N PHE A 195 -8.74 13.56 -8.62
CA PHE A 195 -7.76 14.52 -8.11
C PHE A 195 -8.43 15.76 -7.53
N GLU A 196 -9.45 16.29 -8.21
CA GLU A 196 -10.22 17.46 -7.73
C GLU A 196 -10.96 17.15 -6.41
N GLU A 197 -11.62 15.97 -6.31
CA GLU A 197 -12.28 15.52 -5.08
C GLU A 197 -11.28 15.41 -3.92
N LEU A 198 -10.12 14.80 -4.18
CA LEU A 198 -9.06 14.67 -3.19
C LEU A 198 -8.56 16.04 -2.74
N GLU A 199 -8.26 16.95 -3.66
CA GLU A 199 -7.79 18.29 -3.35
C GLU A 199 -8.80 19.08 -2.50
N ILE A 200 -10.09 19.05 -2.88
CA ILE A 200 -11.16 19.71 -2.10
C ILE A 200 -11.19 19.16 -0.67
N PHE A 201 -11.03 17.86 -0.51
CA PHE A 201 -11.03 17.24 0.82
C PHE A 201 -9.80 17.65 1.64
N LEU A 202 -8.61 17.70 1.00
CA LEU A 202 -7.36 18.10 1.64
C LEU A 202 -7.42 19.56 2.10
N LYS A 203 -7.94 20.49 1.31
CA LYS A 203 -8.11 21.91 1.68
C LYS A 203 -8.73 22.12 3.05
N GLY A 204 -9.71 21.28 3.41
CA GLY A 204 -10.41 21.41 4.68
C GLY A 204 -9.95 20.49 5.79
N ARG A 205 -9.05 19.52 5.51
CA ARG A 205 -8.77 18.39 6.44
C ARG A 205 -7.34 17.88 6.41
N HIS A 206 -6.39 18.54 5.75
CA HIS A 206 -5.00 18.09 5.70
C HIS A 206 -4.41 17.86 7.10
N SER A 207 -4.77 18.68 8.09
CA SER A 207 -4.32 18.53 9.48
C SER A 207 -4.81 17.26 10.20
N ASN A 208 -5.78 16.54 9.62
CA ASN A 208 -6.25 15.25 10.14
C ASN A 208 -5.47 14.06 9.57
N PHE A 209 -4.67 14.26 8.52
CA PHE A 209 -3.84 13.23 7.96
C PHE A 209 -2.58 13.02 8.80
N ALA A 210 -2.21 11.75 8.95
CA ALA A 210 -0.98 11.33 9.62
C ALA A 210 -0.20 10.39 8.69
N SER A 211 1.12 10.40 8.83
CA SER A 211 1.95 9.34 8.26
C SER A 211 1.84 8.08 9.12
N VAL A 212 2.12 6.92 8.53
CA VAL A 212 2.19 5.66 9.30
C VAL A 212 3.30 5.72 10.34
N GLN A 213 4.40 6.43 10.05
CA GLN A 213 5.53 6.61 10.98
C GLN A 213 5.15 7.38 12.25
N ASP A 214 4.17 8.30 12.15
CA ASP A 214 3.71 9.10 13.30
C ASP A 214 2.64 8.37 14.14
N MET A 215 2.18 7.19 13.69
CA MET A 215 1.16 6.44 14.40
C MET A 215 1.72 5.80 15.66
N LYS A 216 1.03 6.00 16.78
CA LYS A 216 1.32 5.31 18.04
C LYS A 216 0.71 3.89 18.01
N LEU A 217 1.45 2.94 17.46
CA LEU A 217 1.10 1.54 17.51
C LEU A 217 1.33 1.04 18.95
N LYS A 218 0.28 0.60 19.62
CA LYS A 218 0.33 0.07 20.99
C LYS A 218 -0.18 -1.36 20.99
N GLU A 219 0.61 -2.26 21.53
CA GLU A 219 0.13 -3.58 21.95
C GLU A 219 -0.97 -3.37 23.00
N ARG A 220 -2.07 -4.05 22.85
CA ARG A 220 -3.18 -4.04 23.80
C ARG A 220 -3.25 -5.36 24.54
#